data_93250dc6c9cb2b6f28df91c9bcb8f7f7
#
_entry.id   93250dc6c9cb2b6f28df91c9bcb8f7f7
#
_cell.length_a   1.000
_cell.length_b   1.000
_cell.length_c   1.000
_cell.angle_alpha   90.00
_cell.angle_beta   90.00
_cell.angle_gamma   90.00
#
_symmetry.space_group_name_H-M   'P 1'
#
loop_
_entity.id
_entity.type
_entity.pdbx_description
1 polymer ?
#
loop_
_entity_poly.entity_id
_entity_poly.type
_entity_poly.pdbx_seq_one_letter_code
_entity_poly.pdbx_strand_id
1 'polypeptide(L)'
;MSKQMVEEAKLFGKWSFSGIEVKDLGLKRYVSLTPTYAPHSMGRHEHGRFRKAEVNIVERLVNNLMRPGPAAGKKARAVNEVKNAFEIIGLRTGQNPIEILVRAVENAAPCEDTTRISYGGIVYHMAVDVAPLRRVD
;
A
#
# COMPACT_ATOMS: atom_id res chain seq x y z
N MET A 1 29.56 14.43 19.72
CA MET A 1 29.28 13.32 18.76
C MET A 1 28.18 13.79 17.83
N SER A 2 28.56 14.20 16.63
CA SER A 2 27.64 14.62 15.58
C SER A 2 26.85 13.40 15.13
N LYS A 3 25.51 13.43 15.36
CA LYS A 3 24.61 12.53 14.67
C LYS A 3 24.77 12.82 13.18
N GLN A 4 25.46 11.95 12.46
CA GLN A 4 25.40 11.93 11.01
C GLN A 4 23.92 11.80 10.67
N MET A 5 23.36 12.83 10.03
CA MET A 5 22.06 12.74 9.42
C MET A 5 22.18 11.70 8.31
N VAL A 6 21.72 10.50 8.58
CA VAL A 6 21.54 9.49 7.54
C VAL A 6 20.53 10.09 6.58
N GLU A 7 20.97 10.45 5.39
CA GLU A 7 20.06 10.89 4.34
C GLU A 7 19.06 9.76 4.10
N GLU A 8 17.80 9.97 4.49
CA GLU A 8 16.75 9.02 4.22
C GLU A 8 16.56 8.88 2.71
N ALA A 9 16.46 7.65 2.23
CA ALA A 9 16.19 7.38 0.83
C ALA A 9 14.82 7.99 0.46
N LYS A 10 14.80 8.76 -0.64
CA LYS A 10 13.58 9.34 -1.19
C LYS A 10 13.06 8.47 -2.32
N LEU A 11 11.77 8.26 -2.39
CA LEU A 11 11.13 7.53 -3.47
C LEU A 11 11.40 8.25 -4.81
N PHE A 12 11.96 7.56 -5.78
CA PHE A 12 12.40 8.10 -7.07
C PHE A 12 13.35 9.30 -6.96
N GLY A 13 14.00 9.48 -5.82
CA GLY A 13 14.87 10.63 -5.54
C GLY A 13 14.13 11.96 -5.30
N LYS A 14 12.80 11.96 -5.24
CA LYS A 14 11.97 13.17 -5.11
C LYS A 14 11.12 13.21 -3.86
N TRP A 15 10.49 12.09 -3.49
CA TRP A 15 9.44 12.03 -2.48
C TRP A 15 9.95 11.43 -1.18
N SER A 16 9.79 12.16 -0.08
CA SER A 16 10.19 11.71 1.25
C SER A 16 9.08 10.91 1.92
N PHE A 17 9.46 9.88 2.67
CA PHE A 17 8.56 9.12 3.55
C PHE A 17 8.46 9.71 4.96
N SER A 18 9.30 10.69 5.30
CA SER A 18 9.30 11.29 6.62
C SER A 18 8.07 12.18 6.85
N GLY A 19 7.57 12.19 8.08
CA GLY A 19 6.43 13.03 8.46
C GLY A 19 5.07 12.52 8.01
N ILE A 20 5.01 11.33 7.40
CA ILE A 20 3.76 10.70 6.98
C ILE A 20 3.30 9.76 8.08
N GLU A 21 2.10 9.98 8.59
CA GLU A 21 1.49 9.15 9.62
C GLU A 21 0.19 8.50 9.11
N VAL A 22 0.01 7.24 9.46
CA VAL A 22 -1.25 6.53 9.25
C VAL A 22 -2.17 6.86 10.42
N LYS A 23 -3.28 7.54 10.16
CA LYS A 23 -4.24 7.98 11.18
C LYS A 23 -5.09 6.84 11.71
N ASP A 24 -5.42 5.88 10.87
CA ASP A 24 -6.20 4.71 11.25
C ASP A 24 -5.35 3.74 12.06
N LEU A 25 -5.65 3.58 13.34
CA LEU A 25 -4.92 2.70 14.25
C LEU A 25 -4.98 1.23 13.80
N GLY A 26 -6.07 0.82 13.18
CA GLY A 26 -6.24 -0.54 12.65
C GLY A 26 -5.31 -0.86 11.49
N LEU A 27 -4.93 0.14 10.69
CA LEU A 27 -4.06 -0.01 9.53
C LEU A 27 -2.58 0.28 9.82
N LYS A 28 -2.27 0.91 10.93
CA LYS A 28 -0.92 1.40 11.25
C LYS A 28 0.17 0.34 11.18
N ARG A 29 -0.13 -0.89 11.61
CA ARG A 29 0.82 -2.01 11.56
C ARG A 29 0.95 -2.66 10.18
N TYR A 30 0.00 -2.45 9.30
CA TYR A 30 -0.13 -3.13 8.02
C TYR A 30 0.22 -2.26 6.82
N VAL A 31 0.47 -0.98 7.05
CA VAL A 31 0.99 -0.03 6.06
C VAL A 31 2.45 0.25 6.38
N SER A 32 3.33 -0.19 5.50
CA SER A 32 4.77 0.06 5.64
C SER A 32 5.16 1.31 4.86
N LEU A 33 5.83 2.23 5.56
CA LEU A 33 6.38 3.47 5.00
C LEU A 33 7.91 3.48 5.10
N THR A 34 8.54 2.31 5.00
CA THR A 34 10.00 2.18 5.01
C THR A 34 10.62 2.96 3.85
N PRO A 35 11.58 3.86 4.11
CA PRO A 35 12.22 4.63 3.04
C PRO A 35 12.88 3.74 2.00
N THR A 36 12.50 3.91 0.74
CA THR A 36 13.08 3.19 -0.40
C THR A 36 13.24 4.12 -1.59
N TYR A 37 14.25 3.89 -2.40
CA TYR A 37 14.44 4.63 -3.65
C TYR A 37 13.52 4.13 -4.76
N ALA A 38 13.49 2.81 -4.95
CA ALA A 38 12.66 2.16 -5.95
C ALA A 38 11.67 1.19 -5.28
N PRO A 39 10.42 1.13 -5.74
CA PRO A 39 9.41 0.23 -5.18
C PRO A 39 9.62 -1.21 -5.70
N HIS A 40 10.77 -1.78 -5.42
CA HIS A 40 11.16 -3.11 -5.83
C HIS A 40 12.10 -3.73 -4.77
N SER A 41 11.56 -4.58 -3.92
CA SER A 41 12.34 -5.21 -2.85
C SER A 41 13.11 -6.45 -3.28
N MET A 42 12.82 -7.04 -4.45
CA MET A 42 13.32 -8.35 -4.89
C MET A 42 13.12 -9.46 -3.86
N GLY A 43 12.26 -9.24 -2.88
CA GLY A 43 12.01 -10.12 -1.77
C GLY A 43 10.92 -11.15 -2.04
N ARG A 44 10.96 -12.24 -1.29
CA ARG A 44 9.91 -13.25 -1.24
C ARG A 44 9.13 -13.08 0.06
N HIS A 45 8.02 -12.36 0.00
CA HIS A 45 7.23 -12.00 1.19
C HIS A 45 6.08 -12.96 1.50
N GLU A 46 5.78 -13.87 0.60
CA GLU A 46 4.64 -14.80 0.70
C GLU A 46 4.86 -16.00 1.62
N HIS A 47 6.10 -16.27 2.04
CA HIS A 47 6.42 -17.40 2.90
C HIS A 47 6.02 -17.20 4.38
N GLY A 48 5.71 -15.99 4.79
CA GLY A 48 5.23 -15.68 6.12
C GLY A 48 3.83 -15.09 6.09
N ARG A 49 3.00 -15.45 7.08
CA ARG A 49 1.58 -15.04 7.12
C ARG A 49 1.36 -13.52 7.02
N PHE A 50 2.18 -12.74 7.70
CA PHE A 50 2.06 -11.28 7.75
C PHE A 50 3.23 -10.53 7.10
N ARG A 51 4.09 -11.23 6.38
CA ARG A 51 5.26 -10.59 5.75
C ARG A 51 4.89 -9.56 4.69
N LYS A 52 3.78 -9.70 4.03
CA LYS A 52 3.31 -8.70 3.07
C LYS A 52 3.03 -7.33 3.71
N ALA A 53 2.82 -7.26 5.01
CA ALA A 53 2.68 -6.00 5.73
C ALA A 53 3.99 -5.21 5.83
N GLU A 54 5.14 -5.85 5.69
CA GLU A 54 6.46 -5.22 5.69
C GLU A 54 6.83 -4.62 4.32
N VAL A 55 6.12 -5.02 3.27
CA VAL A 55 6.33 -4.48 1.92
C VAL A 55 5.85 -3.04 1.86
N ASN A 56 6.67 -2.15 1.29
CA ASN A 56 6.32 -0.74 1.16
C ASN A 56 4.97 -0.57 0.45
N ILE A 57 4.16 0.37 0.91
CA ILE A 57 2.82 0.61 0.37
C ILE A 57 2.84 0.94 -1.13
N VAL A 58 3.85 1.65 -1.60
CA VAL A 58 4.02 1.98 -3.02
C VAL A 58 4.33 0.73 -3.84
N GLU A 59 5.15 -0.19 -3.32
CA GLU A 59 5.43 -1.46 -3.98
C GLU A 59 4.18 -2.34 -4.05
N ARG A 60 3.35 -2.34 -3.02
CA ARG A 60 2.06 -3.06 -3.04
C ARG A 60 1.12 -2.50 -4.10
N LEU A 61 1.08 -1.19 -4.27
CA LEU A 61 0.31 -0.55 -5.34
C LEU A 61 0.83 -0.99 -6.72
N VAL A 62 2.15 -0.99 -6.93
CA VAL A 62 2.78 -1.45 -8.17
C VAL A 62 2.44 -2.92 -8.45
N ASN A 63 2.51 -3.77 -7.43
CA ASN A 63 2.18 -5.20 -7.57
C ASN A 63 0.70 -5.41 -7.93
N ASN A 64 -0.20 -4.59 -7.42
CA ASN A 64 -1.62 -4.65 -7.75
C ASN A 64 -1.94 -4.18 -9.17
N LEU A 65 -1.09 -3.36 -9.77
CA LEU A 65 -1.23 -2.96 -11.17
C LEU A 65 -0.83 -4.07 -12.16
N MET A 66 -0.02 -5.03 -11.73
CA MET A 66 0.40 -6.17 -12.53
C MET A 66 -0.63 -7.30 -12.52
N ARG A 67 -1.85 -7.01 -12.90
CA ARG A 67 -2.92 -8.04 -12.93
C ARG A 67 -2.80 -8.95 -14.15
N PRO A 68 -3.40 -10.16 -14.10
CA PRO A 68 -3.44 -11.07 -15.25
C PRO A 68 -3.95 -10.38 -16.52
N GLY A 69 -3.33 -10.70 -17.65
CA GLY A 69 -3.60 -10.10 -18.94
C GLY A 69 -2.38 -9.39 -19.51
N PRO A 70 -2.54 -8.30 -20.30
CA PRO A 70 -1.41 -7.60 -20.94
C PRO A 70 -0.39 -7.02 -19.97
N ALA A 71 -0.78 -6.74 -18.73
CA ALA A 71 0.09 -6.15 -17.70
C ALA A 71 0.78 -7.19 -16.81
N ALA A 72 0.50 -8.48 -16.97
CA ALA A 72 1.05 -9.54 -16.14
C ALA A 72 2.58 -9.60 -16.20
N GLY A 73 3.23 -9.56 -15.02
CA GLY A 73 4.69 -9.66 -14.89
C GLY A 73 5.49 -8.44 -15.37
N LYS A 74 4.86 -7.39 -15.84
CA LYS A 74 5.52 -6.18 -16.35
C LYS A 74 5.72 -5.14 -15.24
N LYS A 75 6.54 -5.46 -14.25
CA LYS A 75 6.77 -4.60 -13.08
C LYS A 75 7.43 -3.26 -13.44
N ALA A 76 8.39 -3.26 -14.36
CA ALA A 76 9.04 -2.03 -14.80
C ALA A 76 8.04 -1.02 -15.39
N ARG A 77 7.09 -1.50 -16.18
CA ARG A 77 6.02 -0.67 -16.73
C ARG A 77 5.11 -0.13 -15.63
N ALA A 78 4.70 -0.97 -14.69
CA ALA A 78 3.87 -0.56 -13.56
C ALA A 78 4.57 0.49 -12.68
N VAL A 79 5.86 0.35 -12.43
CA VAL A 79 6.68 1.34 -11.72
C VAL A 79 6.69 2.69 -12.44
N ASN A 80 6.86 2.70 -13.76
CA ASN A 80 6.83 3.93 -14.55
C ASN A 80 5.45 4.59 -14.54
N GLU A 81 4.38 3.82 -14.59
CA GLU A 81 3.00 4.32 -14.49
C GLU A 81 2.75 4.99 -13.13
N VAL A 82 3.18 4.36 -12.05
CA VAL A 82 3.08 4.92 -10.69
C VAL A 82 3.93 6.19 -10.55
N LYS A 83 5.15 6.19 -11.09
CA LYS A 83 6.03 7.37 -11.09
C LYS A 83 5.38 8.56 -11.79
N ASN A 84 4.82 8.34 -12.97
CA ASN A 84 4.13 9.39 -13.73
C ASN A 84 2.86 9.88 -12.99
N ALA A 85 2.11 8.98 -12.39
CA ALA A 85 0.94 9.32 -11.58
C ALA A 85 1.31 10.20 -10.38
N PHE A 86 2.40 9.87 -9.70
CA PHE A 86 2.88 10.66 -8.56
C PHE A 86 3.36 12.06 -8.98
N GLU A 87 3.99 12.19 -10.12
CA GLU A 87 4.37 13.51 -10.67
C GLU A 87 3.13 14.36 -10.97
N ILE A 88 2.10 13.77 -11.57
CA ILE A 88 0.83 14.46 -11.84
C ILE A 88 0.14 14.88 -10.54
N ILE A 89 0.10 14.02 -9.55
CA ILE A 89 -0.48 14.34 -8.23
C ILE A 89 0.29 15.48 -7.57
N GLY A 90 1.61 15.42 -7.57
CA GLY A 90 2.46 16.47 -7.02
C GLY A 90 2.25 17.82 -7.70
N LEU A 91 2.07 17.85 -9.02
CA LEU A 91 1.80 19.06 -9.78
C LEU A 91 0.40 19.65 -9.51
N ARG A 92 -0.60 18.78 -9.37
CA ARG A 92 -1.99 19.21 -9.15
C ARG A 92 -2.27 19.67 -7.71
N THR A 93 -1.74 18.96 -6.74
CA THR A 93 -2.05 19.18 -5.32
C THR A 93 -0.98 19.96 -4.57
N GLY A 94 0.26 19.95 -5.05
CA GLY A 94 1.40 20.53 -4.34
C GLY A 94 1.78 19.78 -3.04
N GLN A 95 1.16 18.63 -2.78
CA GLN A 95 1.41 17.81 -1.59
C GLN A 95 2.24 16.58 -1.94
N ASN A 96 2.78 15.92 -0.91
CA ASN A 96 3.52 14.68 -1.10
C ASN A 96 2.57 13.56 -1.59
N PRO A 97 2.82 12.98 -2.78
CA PRO A 97 1.96 11.91 -3.31
C PRO A 97 1.85 10.68 -2.41
N ILE A 98 2.88 10.37 -1.63
CA ILE A 98 2.86 9.24 -0.71
C ILE A 98 1.84 9.47 0.41
N GLU A 99 1.76 10.68 0.94
CA GLU A 99 0.77 11.05 1.94
C GLU A 99 -0.66 10.95 1.38
N ILE A 100 -0.85 11.38 0.15
CA ILE A 100 -2.14 11.27 -0.54
C ILE A 100 -2.52 9.81 -0.75
N LEU A 101 -1.56 8.96 -1.13
CA LEU A 101 -1.78 7.51 -1.28
C LEU A 101 -2.21 6.87 0.04
N VAL A 102 -1.52 7.17 1.14
CA VAL A 102 -1.88 6.67 2.47
C VAL A 102 -3.29 7.10 2.86
N ARG A 103 -3.63 8.36 2.64
CA ARG A 103 -4.97 8.89 2.91
C ARG A 103 -6.04 8.22 2.04
N ALA A 104 -5.74 7.96 0.77
CA ALA A 104 -6.63 7.25 -0.13
C ALA A 104 -6.89 5.82 0.32
N VAL A 105 -5.87 5.11 0.78
CA VAL A 105 -6.00 3.76 1.32
C VAL A 105 -6.86 3.76 2.60
N GLU A 106 -6.62 4.69 3.50
CA GLU A 106 -7.43 4.83 4.72
C GLU A 106 -8.92 5.07 4.43
N ASN A 107 -9.22 5.92 3.46
CA ASN A 107 -10.59 6.25 3.08
C ASN A 107 -11.29 5.14 2.28
N ALA A 108 -10.55 4.41 1.47
CA ALA A 108 -11.09 3.35 0.61
C ALA A 108 -11.18 1.99 1.31
N ALA A 109 -10.43 1.77 2.39
CA ALA A 109 -10.38 0.48 3.07
C ALA A 109 -11.76 0.10 3.66
N PRO A 110 -12.33 -1.07 3.30
CA PRO A 110 -13.61 -1.51 3.83
C PRO A 110 -13.49 -1.86 5.31
N CYS A 111 -14.44 -1.42 6.12
CA CYS A 111 -14.47 -1.76 7.54
C CYS A 111 -15.21 -3.07 7.80
N GLU A 112 -16.27 -3.32 7.05
CA GLU A 112 -17.13 -4.48 7.21
C GLU A 112 -17.44 -5.11 5.85
N ASP A 113 -17.66 -6.42 5.89
CA ASP A 113 -18.05 -7.21 4.73
C ASP A 113 -19.14 -8.19 5.13
N THR A 114 -19.82 -8.80 4.17
CA THR A 114 -20.87 -9.78 4.41
C THR A 114 -20.35 -11.19 4.19
N THR A 115 -20.70 -12.08 5.11
CA THR A 115 -20.43 -13.50 5.00
C THR A 115 -21.74 -14.28 4.84
N ARG A 116 -21.74 -15.25 3.96
CA ARG A 116 -22.85 -16.18 3.79
C ARG A 116 -22.78 -17.26 4.86
N ILE A 117 -23.83 -17.36 5.66
CA ILE A 117 -24.02 -18.47 6.59
C ILE A 117 -25.22 -19.27 6.14
N SER A 118 -25.02 -20.56 5.87
CA SER A 118 -26.09 -21.49 5.54
C SER A 118 -26.61 -22.16 6.80
N TYR A 119 -27.88 -21.97 7.09
CA TYR A 119 -28.59 -22.59 8.21
C TYR A 119 -29.83 -23.26 7.73
N GLY A 120 -29.93 -24.61 7.82
CA GLY A 120 -31.11 -25.35 7.43
C GLY A 120 -31.59 -25.13 5.99
N GLY A 121 -30.68 -24.96 5.03
CA GLY A 121 -30.97 -24.68 3.62
C GLY A 121 -31.29 -23.22 3.31
N ILE A 122 -31.33 -22.33 4.30
CA ILE A 122 -31.50 -20.89 4.13
C ILE A 122 -30.15 -20.21 4.25
N VAL A 123 -29.84 -19.31 3.29
CA VAL A 123 -28.59 -18.54 3.28
C VAL A 123 -28.84 -17.16 3.89
N TYR A 124 -28.12 -16.86 4.99
CA TYR A 124 -28.14 -15.55 5.63
C TYR A 124 -26.87 -14.80 5.32
N HIS A 125 -26.98 -13.50 5.06
CA HIS A 125 -25.85 -12.59 4.95
C HIS A 125 -25.62 -11.90 6.30
N MET A 126 -24.48 -12.18 6.93
CA MET A 126 -24.10 -11.54 8.19
C MET A 126 -22.94 -10.58 7.97
N ALA A 127 -23.02 -9.40 8.59
CA ALA A 127 -21.94 -8.44 8.62
C ALA A 127 -20.81 -8.95 9.53
N VAL A 128 -19.59 -8.93 9.04
CA VAL A 128 -18.38 -9.29 9.76
C VAL A 128 -17.29 -8.23 9.55
N ASP A 129 -16.44 -8.05 10.54
CA ASP A 129 -15.30 -7.13 10.42
C ASP A 129 -14.27 -7.68 9.44
N VAL A 130 -13.71 -6.79 8.63
CA VAL A 130 -12.62 -7.14 7.71
C VAL A 130 -11.29 -7.10 8.46
N ALA A 131 -10.48 -8.14 8.29
CA ALA A 131 -9.13 -8.17 8.88
C ALA A 131 -8.28 -6.98 8.36
N PRO A 132 -7.50 -6.32 9.23
CA PRO A 132 -6.71 -5.15 8.82
C PRO A 132 -5.77 -5.41 7.65
N LEU A 133 -5.18 -6.57 7.58
CA LEU A 133 -4.30 -6.95 6.47
C LEU A 133 -5.05 -6.97 5.12
N ARG A 134 -6.28 -7.47 5.12
CA ARG A 134 -7.15 -7.48 3.93
C ARG A 134 -7.67 -6.09 3.56
N ARG A 135 -7.83 -5.21 4.54
CA ARG A 135 -8.23 -3.81 4.29
C ARG A 135 -7.19 -3.03 3.47
N VAL A 136 -5.92 -3.39 3.59
CA VAL A 136 -4.83 -2.77 2.83
C VAL A 136 -4.69 -3.39 1.43
N ASP A 137 -5.08 -4.64 1.25
CA ASP A 137 -5.08 -5.31 -0.05
C ASP A 137 -6.16 -4.72 -0.97
#